data_3e9a18a0aaaf28351051429935ba0bee
#
_entry.id   3e9a18a0aaaf28351051429935ba0bee
#
_cell.length_a   1.000
_cell.length_b   1.000
_cell.length_c   1.000
_cell.angle_alpha   90.00
_cell.angle_beta   90.00
_cell.angle_gamma   90.00
#
_symmetry.space_group_name_H-M   'P 1'
#
loop_
_entity.id
_entity.type
_entity.pdbx_description
1 polymer ?
#
loop_
_entity_poly.entity_id
_entity_poly.type
_entity_poly.pdbx_seq_one_letter_code
_entity_poly.pdbx_strand_id
1 'polypeptide(L)'
;MKRIAILLILALASCDDDERADLQGGGPGSSDPNNIVAGDGFCGPQGGSSALGQASWSSGVTTAKIDTDGNPAGQGLDPKWQADTTGHVNGQAVNSAQYAYVVMSQRQMDTSGVSMGDWATVTNTATGQTTFARVEDRGPDGGTGEISQAAATGVGIEFLPNSFTVGDPSVVVNAYAGTASIDGDCPSQLTET
;
A
#
# COMPACT_ATOMS: atom_id res chain seq x y z
N MET A 1 40.78 -72.31 4.48
CA MET A 1 39.67 -71.49 5.01
C MET A 1 40.07 -70.02 4.89
N LYS A 2 39.56 -69.32 3.86
CA LYS A 2 39.90 -67.91 3.60
C LYS A 2 38.78 -67.06 4.17
N ARG A 3 39.06 -66.19 5.10
CA ARG A 3 38.13 -65.20 5.66
C ARG A 3 38.16 -63.96 4.77
N ILE A 4 37.02 -63.67 4.16
CA ILE A 4 36.79 -62.42 3.41
C ILE A 4 36.29 -61.39 4.41
N ALA A 5 37.03 -60.31 4.57
CA ALA A 5 36.61 -59.13 5.30
C ALA A 5 35.86 -58.21 4.37
N ILE A 6 34.57 -57.97 4.69
CA ILE A 6 33.76 -57.01 3.97
C ILE A 6 33.95 -55.65 4.65
N LEU A 7 34.55 -54.73 3.93
CA LEU A 7 34.69 -53.32 4.34
C LEU A 7 33.42 -52.59 3.99
N LEU A 8 32.68 -52.16 5.05
CA LEU A 8 31.47 -51.35 4.89
C LEU A 8 31.89 -49.90 4.85
N ILE A 9 31.81 -49.26 3.68
CA ILE A 9 32.02 -47.84 3.53
C ILE A 9 30.69 -47.15 3.80
N LEU A 10 30.59 -46.48 4.96
CA LEU A 10 29.50 -45.53 5.23
C LEU A 10 29.77 -44.24 4.43
N ALA A 11 29.02 -44.00 3.40
CA ALA A 11 28.95 -42.70 2.76
C ALA A 11 28.08 -41.79 3.65
N LEU A 12 28.69 -40.83 4.32
CA LEU A 12 27.98 -39.72 4.96
C LEU A 12 27.50 -38.79 3.85
N ALA A 13 26.24 -38.86 3.50
CA ALA A 13 25.58 -37.84 2.70
C ALA A 13 25.47 -36.58 3.57
N SER A 14 26.27 -35.58 3.21
CA SER A 14 26.09 -34.21 3.69
C SER A 14 24.76 -33.71 3.13
N CYS A 15 23.77 -33.52 3.97
CA CYS A 15 22.61 -32.74 3.61
C CYS A 15 23.05 -31.28 3.63
N ASP A 16 23.20 -30.69 2.46
CA ASP A 16 23.20 -29.25 2.33
C ASP A 16 21.85 -28.76 2.82
N ASP A 17 21.87 -28.02 3.91
CA ASP A 17 20.72 -27.23 4.36
C ASP A 17 20.47 -26.13 3.33
N ASP A 18 19.56 -26.41 2.38
CA ASP A 18 18.93 -25.38 1.60
C ASP A 18 18.27 -24.40 2.58
N GLU A 19 18.85 -23.22 2.68
CA GLU A 19 18.19 -22.07 3.29
C GLU A 19 16.86 -21.84 2.57
N ARG A 20 15.83 -22.47 3.05
CA ARG A 20 14.47 -22.02 2.82
C ARG A 20 14.37 -20.65 3.45
N ALA A 21 14.44 -19.62 2.61
CA ALA A 21 13.92 -18.32 2.96
C ALA A 21 12.47 -18.53 3.41
N ASP A 22 12.28 -18.49 4.73
CA ASP A 22 10.97 -18.44 5.35
C ASP A 22 10.30 -17.15 4.88
N LEU A 23 9.48 -17.27 3.84
CA LEU A 23 8.45 -16.30 3.56
C LEU A 23 7.41 -16.44 4.68
N GLN A 24 7.72 -15.90 5.84
CA GLN A 24 6.73 -15.72 6.89
C GLN A 24 5.70 -14.72 6.37
N GLY A 25 4.68 -15.29 5.72
CA GLY A 25 3.43 -14.60 5.53
C GLY A 25 2.91 -14.19 6.89
N GLY A 26 2.89 -12.88 7.17
CA GLY A 26 2.30 -12.34 8.38
C GLY A 26 0.86 -12.80 8.46
N GLY A 27 0.54 -13.62 9.46
CA GLY A 27 -0.83 -14.01 9.76
C GLY A 27 -1.64 -12.80 10.21
N PRO A 28 -2.99 -12.84 10.10
CA PRO A 28 -3.84 -11.74 10.55
C PRO A 28 -3.65 -11.54 12.05
N GLY A 29 -3.17 -10.35 12.44
CA GLY A 29 -3.10 -9.94 13.84
C GLY A 29 -1.76 -9.44 14.38
N SER A 30 -0.77 -9.15 13.54
CA SER A 30 0.43 -8.46 14.01
C SER A 30 0.10 -7.00 14.34
N SER A 31 0.12 -6.67 15.62
CA SER A 31 0.03 -5.28 16.11
C SER A 31 1.38 -4.54 16.02
N ASP A 32 2.33 -5.06 15.26
CA ASP A 32 3.60 -4.40 14.99
C ASP A 32 3.37 -3.23 14.03
N PRO A 33 3.58 -1.97 14.45
CA PRO A 33 3.42 -0.81 13.58
C PRO A 33 4.41 -0.81 12.41
N ASN A 34 5.41 -1.71 12.41
CA ASN A 34 6.33 -1.90 11.29
C ASN A 34 5.90 -3.05 10.36
N ASN A 35 4.83 -3.77 10.68
CA ASN A 35 4.30 -4.83 9.82
C ASN A 35 3.41 -4.23 8.71
N ILE A 36 4.03 -3.48 7.82
CA ILE A 36 3.39 -2.96 6.63
C ILE A 36 3.39 -4.07 5.61
N VAL A 37 2.21 -4.63 5.37
CA VAL A 37 2.02 -5.62 4.32
C VAL A 37 2.05 -4.88 2.99
N ALA A 38 3.20 -4.88 2.33
CA ALA A 38 3.25 -4.58 0.91
C ALA A 38 2.55 -5.74 0.20
N GLY A 39 1.28 -5.58 -0.12
CA GLY A 39 0.57 -6.51 -1.00
C GLY A 39 1.23 -6.49 -2.39
N ASP A 40 1.15 -7.61 -3.11
CA ASP A 40 1.67 -7.71 -4.47
C ASP A 40 1.09 -6.56 -5.33
N GLY A 41 1.95 -5.61 -5.70
CA GLY A 41 1.56 -4.42 -6.46
C GLY A 41 1.60 -3.10 -5.71
N PHE A 42 1.87 -3.09 -4.41
CA PHE A 42 1.99 -1.85 -3.63
C PHE A 42 3.44 -1.41 -3.50
N CYS A 43 3.66 -0.15 -3.82
CA CYS A 43 4.95 0.48 -3.63
C CYS A 43 5.11 0.94 -2.17
N GLY A 44 6.34 0.88 -1.67
CA GLY A 44 6.71 1.48 -0.39
C GLY A 44 7.98 2.33 -0.53
N PRO A 45 8.22 3.30 0.36
CA PRO A 45 9.44 4.09 0.32
C PRO A 45 10.65 3.21 0.61
N GLN A 46 11.76 3.47 -0.09
CA GLN A 46 13.03 2.84 0.25
C GLN A 46 13.38 3.14 1.70
N GLY A 47 13.70 2.09 2.46
CA GLY A 47 13.90 2.20 3.92
C GLY A 47 12.62 2.08 4.74
N GLY A 48 11.47 1.80 4.12
CA GLY A 48 10.21 1.57 4.82
C GLY A 48 9.68 2.79 5.56
N SER A 49 8.83 2.58 6.56
CA SER A 49 8.24 3.65 7.37
C SER A 49 9.28 4.51 8.12
N SER A 50 10.45 3.95 8.45
CA SER A 50 11.51 4.70 9.12
C SER A 50 12.11 5.81 8.27
N ALA A 51 12.03 5.71 6.95
CA ALA A 51 12.49 6.76 6.02
C ALA A 51 11.55 7.97 6.00
N LEU A 52 10.29 7.82 6.40
CA LEU A 52 9.29 8.88 6.34
C LEU A 52 9.37 9.85 7.53
N GLY A 53 9.94 9.42 8.65
CA GLY A 53 9.98 10.22 9.86
C GLY A 53 8.61 10.34 10.55
N GLN A 54 8.36 11.52 11.15
CA GLN A 54 7.08 11.77 11.83
C GLN A 54 6.04 12.30 10.83
N ALA A 55 4.80 11.83 10.95
CA ALA A 55 3.71 12.33 10.13
C ALA A 55 3.49 13.84 10.34
N SER A 56 3.38 14.56 9.23
CA SER A 56 3.10 15.99 9.21
C SER A 56 1.60 16.28 9.33
N TRP A 57 0.78 15.30 8.92
CA TRP A 57 -0.67 15.37 9.01
C TRP A 57 -1.25 13.99 9.32
N SER A 58 -2.38 14.00 10.03
CA SER A 58 -3.15 12.79 10.31
C SER A 58 -4.64 13.08 10.21
N SER A 59 -5.39 12.17 9.59
CA SER A 59 -6.85 12.26 9.56
C SER A 59 -7.49 12.04 10.94
N GLY A 60 -6.75 11.47 11.89
CA GLY A 60 -7.35 10.76 13.01
C GLY A 60 -8.15 9.55 12.51
N VAL A 61 -8.92 8.93 13.40
CA VAL A 61 -9.82 7.84 13.00
C VAL A 61 -11.00 8.41 12.21
N THR A 62 -11.20 7.91 10.99
CA THR A 62 -12.26 8.36 10.08
C THR A 62 -12.81 7.17 9.29
N THR A 63 -14.03 7.30 8.78
CA THR A 63 -14.59 6.28 7.87
C THR A 63 -13.88 6.35 6.52
N ALA A 64 -13.47 5.18 6.00
CA ALA A 64 -12.89 5.08 4.68
C ALA A 64 -13.91 5.43 3.60
N LYS A 65 -13.49 6.19 2.61
CA LYS A 65 -14.22 6.47 1.37
C LYS A 65 -13.34 6.02 0.22
N ILE A 66 -13.96 5.40 -0.76
CA ILE A 66 -13.22 4.88 -1.91
C ILE A 66 -13.28 5.88 -3.05
N ASP A 67 -12.11 6.27 -3.51
CA ASP A 67 -11.94 7.02 -4.73
C ASP A 67 -11.76 6.05 -5.90
N THR A 68 -12.54 6.25 -6.97
CA THR A 68 -12.54 5.46 -8.19
C THR A 68 -12.00 6.24 -9.39
N ASP A 69 -11.56 7.47 -9.19
CA ASP A 69 -11.09 8.35 -10.25
C ASP A 69 -9.89 7.78 -11.00
N GLY A 70 -9.77 8.12 -12.26
CA GLY A 70 -8.75 7.58 -13.15
C GLY A 70 -8.93 6.09 -13.52
N ASN A 71 -9.81 5.34 -12.85
CA ASN A 71 -10.11 3.95 -13.19
C ASN A 71 -11.29 3.88 -14.19
N PRO A 72 -11.07 3.46 -15.46
CA PRO A 72 -12.15 3.38 -16.45
C PRO A 72 -13.31 2.47 -16.05
N ALA A 73 -13.05 1.47 -15.18
CA ALA A 73 -14.11 0.59 -14.69
C ALA A 73 -15.08 1.28 -13.72
N GLY A 74 -14.71 2.43 -13.15
CA GLY A 74 -15.60 3.27 -12.33
C GLY A 74 -16.61 4.06 -13.15
N GLN A 75 -16.34 4.27 -14.45
CA GLN A 75 -17.20 5.05 -15.32
C GLN A 75 -18.62 4.45 -15.43
N GLY A 76 -19.61 5.26 -15.10
CA GLY A 76 -21.02 4.83 -15.12
C GLY A 76 -21.45 3.99 -13.92
N LEU A 77 -20.54 3.62 -13.03
CA LEU A 77 -20.83 2.93 -11.78
C LEU A 77 -20.78 3.89 -10.60
N ASP A 78 -19.78 4.74 -10.52
CA ASP A 78 -19.65 5.78 -9.51
C ASP A 78 -20.19 7.13 -10.05
N PRO A 79 -21.25 7.68 -9.43
CA PRO A 79 -21.81 8.97 -9.87
C PRO A 79 -20.86 10.16 -9.74
N LYS A 80 -19.77 10.02 -8.98
CA LYS A 80 -18.76 11.07 -8.78
C LYS A 80 -17.49 10.81 -9.56
N TRP A 81 -17.41 9.72 -10.30
CA TRP A 81 -16.23 9.32 -11.03
C TRP A 81 -15.74 10.41 -11.99
N GLN A 82 -14.45 10.62 -12.00
CA GLN A 82 -13.76 11.50 -12.92
C GLN A 82 -12.70 10.70 -13.72
N ALA A 83 -12.57 11.05 -14.99
CA ALA A 83 -11.56 10.42 -15.85
C ALA A 83 -10.14 10.83 -15.50
N ASP A 84 -10.00 11.94 -14.79
CA ASP A 84 -8.75 12.57 -14.43
C ASP A 84 -8.58 12.66 -12.92
N THR A 85 -7.33 12.57 -12.46
CA THR A 85 -6.90 12.81 -11.09
C THR A 85 -5.92 13.98 -11.10
N THR A 86 -5.67 14.59 -9.95
CA THR A 86 -4.69 15.69 -9.86
C THR A 86 -3.27 15.19 -10.13
N GLY A 87 -2.93 13.99 -9.64
CA GLY A 87 -1.65 13.33 -9.88
C GLY A 87 -1.62 12.64 -11.25
N HIS A 88 -0.48 12.69 -11.91
CA HIS A 88 -0.26 12.05 -13.20
C HIS A 88 1.06 11.28 -13.19
N VAL A 89 1.04 10.10 -13.79
CA VAL A 89 2.24 9.31 -14.07
C VAL A 89 2.39 9.20 -15.59
N ASN A 90 3.54 9.61 -16.11
CA ASN A 90 3.80 9.67 -17.56
C ASN A 90 2.75 10.48 -18.36
N GLY A 91 2.16 11.50 -17.72
CA GLY A 91 1.14 12.35 -18.35
C GLY A 91 -0.26 11.74 -18.37
N GLN A 92 -0.48 10.60 -17.74
CA GLN A 92 -1.79 9.98 -17.57
C GLN A 92 -2.27 10.09 -16.13
N ALA A 93 -3.58 10.22 -15.95
CA ALA A 93 -4.22 10.20 -14.64
C ALA A 93 -3.84 8.93 -13.86
N VAL A 94 -3.61 9.07 -12.56
CA VAL A 94 -3.33 7.93 -11.69
C VAL A 94 -4.58 7.06 -11.56
N ASN A 95 -4.49 5.79 -11.93
CA ASN A 95 -5.61 4.85 -11.86
C ASN A 95 -5.80 4.33 -10.44
N SER A 96 -6.95 4.62 -9.82
CA SER A 96 -7.26 4.24 -8.44
C SER A 96 -7.21 2.74 -8.15
N ALA A 97 -7.43 1.90 -9.16
CA ALA A 97 -7.34 0.44 -8.97
C ALA A 97 -5.89 -0.09 -9.01
N GLN A 98 -4.96 0.69 -9.55
CA GLN A 98 -3.57 0.27 -9.75
C GLN A 98 -2.59 0.95 -8.78
N TYR A 99 -2.91 2.15 -8.33
CA TYR A 99 -2.04 2.96 -7.48
C TYR A 99 -2.67 3.19 -6.12
N ALA A 100 -1.91 2.90 -5.08
CA ALA A 100 -2.30 3.26 -3.73
C ALA A 100 -2.06 4.76 -3.52
N TYR A 101 -3.14 5.52 -3.41
CA TYR A 101 -3.08 6.94 -3.10
C TYR A 101 -4.13 7.37 -2.08
N VAL A 102 -3.94 8.54 -1.54
CA VAL A 102 -4.86 9.23 -0.66
C VAL A 102 -5.25 10.57 -1.27
N VAL A 103 -6.47 11.01 -0.96
CA VAL A 103 -7.02 12.28 -1.40
C VAL A 103 -6.88 13.30 -0.27
N MET A 104 -6.31 14.45 -0.54
CA MET A 104 -6.19 15.56 0.42
C MET A 104 -6.74 16.86 -0.18
N SER A 105 -7.37 17.70 0.65
CA SER A 105 -7.77 19.02 0.20
C SER A 105 -6.56 19.96 0.13
N GLN A 106 -6.65 20.99 -0.70
CA GLN A 106 -5.60 22.01 -0.78
C GLN A 106 -5.32 22.63 0.58
N ARG A 107 -6.35 22.89 1.37
CA ARG A 107 -6.22 23.44 2.72
C ARG A 107 -5.45 22.51 3.67
N GLN A 108 -5.69 21.21 3.61
CA GLN A 108 -4.95 20.25 4.43
C GLN A 108 -3.47 20.25 4.05
N MET A 109 -3.15 20.26 2.76
CA MET A 109 -1.78 20.35 2.26
C MET A 109 -1.10 21.65 2.70
N ASP A 110 -1.74 22.80 2.49
CA ASP A 110 -1.18 24.11 2.86
C ASP A 110 -0.87 24.23 4.36
N THR A 111 -1.73 23.66 5.21
CA THR A 111 -1.58 23.74 6.67
C THR A 111 -0.57 22.76 7.24
N SER A 112 -0.33 21.64 6.56
CA SER A 112 0.59 20.59 7.00
C SER A 112 1.96 20.61 6.30
N GLY A 113 2.09 21.38 5.23
CA GLY A 113 3.28 21.37 4.37
C GLY A 113 3.36 20.15 3.44
N VAL A 114 2.35 19.29 3.44
CA VAL A 114 2.25 18.13 2.54
C VAL A 114 2.01 18.62 1.12
N SER A 115 2.61 17.96 0.15
CA SER A 115 2.51 18.26 -1.28
C SER A 115 2.05 17.02 -2.06
N MET A 116 1.60 17.24 -3.29
CA MET A 116 1.35 16.13 -4.22
C MET A 116 2.61 15.29 -4.40
N GLY A 117 2.44 13.98 -4.45
CA GLY A 117 3.53 13.03 -4.53
C GLY A 117 4.18 12.66 -3.19
N ASP A 118 3.90 13.36 -2.10
CA ASP A 118 4.41 12.98 -0.78
C ASP A 118 3.85 11.62 -0.34
N TRP A 119 4.65 10.89 0.40
CA TRP A 119 4.22 9.59 0.95
C TRP A 119 3.14 9.75 2.01
N ALA A 120 2.29 8.76 2.05
CA ALA A 120 1.27 8.58 3.08
C ALA A 120 1.23 7.11 3.54
N THR A 121 0.60 6.88 4.68
CA THR A 121 0.21 5.53 5.13
C THR A 121 -1.28 5.50 5.37
N VAL A 122 -1.89 4.38 5.07
CA VAL A 122 -3.29 4.09 5.38
C VAL A 122 -3.32 2.89 6.32
N THR A 123 -3.97 3.03 7.46
CA THR A 123 -4.10 1.96 8.44
C THR A 123 -5.58 1.64 8.67
N ASN A 124 -5.98 0.40 8.47
CA ASN A 124 -7.29 -0.11 8.87
C ASN A 124 -7.29 -0.31 10.39
N THR A 125 -8.11 0.43 11.11
CA THR A 125 -8.10 0.43 12.58
C THR A 125 -8.64 -0.86 13.20
N ALA A 126 -9.46 -1.60 12.47
CA ALA A 126 -10.02 -2.86 12.95
C ALA A 126 -9.02 -4.02 12.90
N THR A 127 -8.13 -4.04 11.89
CA THR A 127 -7.17 -5.12 11.66
C THR A 127 -5.75 -4.75 12.02
N GLY A 128 -5.44 -3.44 12.06
CA GLY A 128 -4.09 -2.91 12.17
C GLY A 128 -3.26 -3.01 10.89
N GLN A 129 -3.83 -3.54 9.80
CA GLN A 129 -3.13 -3.58 8.50
C GLN A 129 -2.84 -2.18 8.01
N THR A 130 -1.62 -1.98 7.54
CA THR A 130 -1.15 -0.69 7.00
C THR A 130 -0.58 -0.88 5.61
N THR A 131 -0.87 0.03 4.70
CA THR A 131 -0.24 0.12 3.39
C THR A 131 0.38 1.50 3.18
N PHE A 132 1.39 1.57 2.33
CA PHE A 132 1.90 2.84 1.83
C PHE A 132 1.03 3.35 0.69
N ALA A 133 0.99 4.66 0.57
CA ALA A 133 0.28 5.38 -0.48
C ALA A 133 1.03 6.68 -0.80
N ARG A 134 0.62 7.37 -1.84
CA ARG A 134 1.06 8.74 -2.10
C ARG A 134 -0.13 9.69 -2.09
N VAL A 135 0.12 10.97 -1.88
CA VAL A 135 -0.90 12.01 -2.06
C VAL A 135 -0.97 12.31 -3.55
N GLU A 136 -2.01 11.81 -4.24
CA GLU A 136 -2.10 11.93 -5.70
C GLU A 136 -3.39 12.57 -6.19
N ASP A 137 -4.34 12.82 -5.28
CA ASP A 137 -5.54 13.53 -5.72
C ASP A 137 -6.00 14.59 -4.73
N ARG A 138 -6.79 15.55 -5.24
CA ARG A 138 -7.36 16.67 -4.50
C ARG A 138 -8.84 16.48 -4.30
N GLY A 139 -9.23 16.47 -3.03
CA GLY A 139 -10.63 16.46 -2.63
C GLY A 139 -11.14 17.81 -2.12
N PRO A 140 -12.41 17.86 -1.77
CA PRO A 140 -13.03 19.04 -1.19
C PRO A 140 -12.50 19.32 0.23
N ASP A 141 -12.60 20.58 0.66
CA ASP A 141 -12.28 20.96 2.02
C ASP A 141 -13.12 20.19 3.04
N GLY A 142 -12.47 19.71 4.09
CA GLY A 142 -13.11 18.94 5.16
C GLY A 142 -13.28 17.44 4.87
N GLY A 143 -12.93 16.97 3.67
CA GLY A 143 -12.84 15.54 3.37
C GLY A 143 -11.69 14.89 4.11
N THR A 144 -11.92 13.72 4.69
CA THR A 144 -10.88 12.87 5.30
C THR A 144 -11.19 11.41 5.02
N GLY A 145 -10.13 10.58 4.96
CA GLY A 145 -10.29 9.13 4.80
C GLY A 145 -10.65 8.68 3.39
N GLU A 146 -10.53 9.55 2.39
CA GLU A 146 -10.70 9.17 0.99
C GLU A 146 -9.40 8.57 0.45
N ILE A 147 -9.50 7.34 -0.05
CA ILE A 147 -8.37 6.49 -0.44
C ILE A 147 -8.70 5.77 -1.76
N SER A 148 -7.68 5.49 -2.56
CA SER A 148 -7.86 4.73 -3.79
C SER A 148 -8.33 3.28 -3.55
N GLN A 149 -8.88 2.65 -4.57
CA GLN A 149 -9.24 1.22 -4.54
C GLN A 149 -8.03 0.34 -4.21
N ALA A 150 -6.86 0.66 -4.75
CA ALA A 150 -5.62 -0.05 -4.46
C ALA A 150 -5.23 0.07 -2.98
N ALA A 151 -5.29 1.28 -2.40
CA ALA A 151 -5.01 1.48 -0.98
C ALA A 151 -6.00 0.73 -0.08
N ALA A 152 -7.29 0.73 -0.43
CA ALA A 152 -8.33 -0.02 0.28
C ALA A 152 -8.04 -1.53 0.27
N THR A 153 -7.68 -2.07 -0.91
CA THR A 153 -7.29 -3.48 -1.06
C THR A 153 -6.08 -3.81 -0.18
N GLY A 154 -5.07 -2.92 -0.16
CA GLY A 154 -3.84 -3.10 0.63
C GLY A 154 -4.05 -3.17 2.14
N VAL A 155 -5.18 -2.66 2.64
CA VAL A 155 -5.55 -2.73 4.06
C VAL A 155 -6.75 -3.65 4.34
N GLY A 156 -7.12 -4.49 3.36
CA GLY A 156 -8.19 -5.47 3.50
C GLY A 156 -9.59 -4.86 3.65
N ILE A 157 -9.84 -3.70 3.05
CA ILE A 157 -11.17 -3.09 3.00
C ILE A 157 -11.89 -3.55 1.75
N GLU A 158 -13.07 -4.15 1.93
CA GLU A 158 -13.96 -4.53 0.84
C GLU A 158 -14.78 -3.33 0.38
N PHE A 159 -14.95 -3.20 -0.92
CA PHE A 159 -15.73 -2.14 -1.55
C PHE A 159 -16.47 -2.62 -2.80
N LEU A 160 -17.51 -1.89 -3.17
CA LEU A 160 -18.30 -2.13 -4.36
C LEU A 160 -17.77 -1.28 -5.54
N PRO A 161 -18.05 -1.67 -6.80
CA PRO A 161 -17.60 -0.91 -7.96
C PRO A 161 -18.07 0.55 -8.03
N ASN A 162 -19.09 0.91 -7.25
CA ASN A 162 -19.65 2.25 -7.14
C ASN A 162 -19.09 3.08 -5.98
N SER A 163 -17.88 2.80 -5.53
CA SER A 163 -17.15 3.47 -4.45
C SER A 163 -17.69 3.28 -3.02
N PHE A 164 -18.77 2.53 -2.84
CA PHE A 164 -19.26 2.25 -1.49
C PHE A 164 -18.45 1.14 -0.82
N THR A 165 -18.03 1.37 0.42
CA THR A 165 -17.41 0.35 1.25
C THR A 165 -18.45 -0.66 1.75
N VAL A 166 -18.00 -1.90 1.98
CA VAL A 166 -18.81 -2.90 2.69
C VAL A 166 -18.65 -2.67 4.19
N GLY A 167 -19.72 -2.32 4.86
CA GLY A 167 -19.68 -1.80 6.21
C GLY A 167 -19.15 -0.34 6.22
N ASP A 168 -18.83 0.15 7.40
CA ASP A 168 -18.23 1.47 7.59
C ASP A 168 -16.81 1.32 8.17
N PRO A 169 -15.84 0.80 7.36
CA PRO A 169 -14.49 0.54 7.86
C PRO A 169 -13.82 1.85 8.25
N SER A 170 -13.13 1.84 9.39
CA SER A 170 -12.42 3.00 9.88
C SER A 170 -10.93 2.90 9.56
N VAL A 171 -10.37 4.02 9.11
CA VAL A 171 -8.96 4.16 8.78
C VAL A 171 -8.32 5.33 9.51
N VAL A 172 -6.99 5.28 9.61
CA VAL A 172 -6.14 6.43 9.89
C VAL A 172 -5.26 6.64 8.67
N VAL A 173 -5.28 7.85 8.13
CA VAL A 173 -4.38 8.29 7.07
C VAL A 173 -3.35 9.22 7.68
N ASN A 174 -2.07 8.93 7.48
CA ASN A 174 -0.97 9.84 7.85
C ASN A 174 -0.22 10.25 6.59
N ALA A 175 0.15 11.52 6.48
CA ALA A 175 0.93 12.05 5.36
C ALA A 175 2.22 12.72 5.86
N TYR A 176 3.28 12.65 5.06
CA TYR A 176 4.65 12.97 5.45
C TYR A 176 5.24 14.03 4.51
N ALA A 177 5.25 15.28 4.93
CA ALA A 177 5.71 16.39 4.12
C ALA A 177 7.18 16.26 3.69
N GLY A 178 7.47 16.66 2.44
CA GLY A 178 8.82 16.67 1.89
C GLY A 178 9.37 15.31 1.49
N THR A 179 8.51 14.30 1.38
CA THR A 179 8.92 12.92 1.07
C THR A 179 8.72 12.52 -0.39
N ALA A 180 8.23 13.43 -1.24
CA ALA A 180 7.95 13.15 -2.66
C ALA A 180 9.17 12.64 -3.44
N SER A 181 10.39 13.08 -3.04
CA SER A 181 11.65 12.66 -3.66
C SER A 181 12.20 11.32 -3.12
N ILE A 182 11.56 10.73 -2.12
CA ILE A 182 11.96 9.41 -1.62
C ILE A 182 11.47 8.38 -2.62
N ASP A 183 12.42 7.70 -3.26
CA ASP A 183 12.13 6.61 -4.18
C ASP A 183 11.40 5.50 -3.45
N GLY A 184 10.56 4.77 -4.16
CA GLY A 184 9.87 3.61 -3.63
C GLY A 184 10.14 2.39 -4.51
N ASP A 185 10.23 1.22 -3.88
CA ASP A 185 10.25 -0.05 -4.58
C ASP A 185 8.85 -0.33 -5.13
N CYS A 186 8.56 0.30 -6.27
CA CYS A 186 7.36 -0.01 -7.02
C CYS A 186 7.68 -1.17 -7.98
N PRO A 187 6.87 -2.21 -8.04
CA PRO A 187 6.99 -3.18 -9.12
C PRO A 187 6.97 -2.42 -10.44
N SER A 188 7.89 -2.77 -11.33
CA SER A 188 8.09 -2.13 -12.64
C SER A 188 6.89 -2.29 -13.60
N GLN A 189 5.71 -2.54 -13.11
CA GLN A 189 4.46 -2.60 -13.88
C GLN A 189 4.01 -1.26 -14.45
N LEU A 190 4.77 -0.20 -14.19
CA LEU A 190 4.63 1.07 -14.88
C LEU A 190 5.32 1.09 -16.25
N THR A 191 5.92 -0.02 -16.68
CA THR A 191 6.31 -0.20 -18.06
C THR A 191 5.08 -0.64 -18.84
N GLU A 192 4.53 0.34 -19.50
CA GLU A 192 3.53 0.28 -20.53
C GLU A 192 3.57 -0.98 -21.39
N THR A 193 2.39 -1.53 -21.63
CA THR A 193 2.11 -2.22 -22.89
C THR A 193 1.35 -1.27 -23.80
#